data_5d2b9f6c4045ca5d71bef3da57dea72e
#
_entry.id   5d2b9f6c4045ca5d71bef3da57dea72e
#
_cell.length_a   1.000
_cell.length_b   1.000
_cell.length_c   1.000
_cell.angle_alpha   90.00
_cell.angle_beta   90.00
_cell.angle_gamma   90.00
#
_symmetry.space_group_name_H-M   'P 1'
#
loop_
_entity.id
_entity.type
_entity.pdbx_description
1 polymer ?
#
loop_
_entity_poly.entity_id
_entity_poly.type
_entity_poly.pdbx_seq_one_letter_code
_entity_poly.pdbx_strand_id
1 'polypeptide(L)'
;MADTAQDLQQWHVSEPYLETHCSLGEGPFYEPATDTLRFVDIIKQQLHTVSLTEGPSSLKTLQFSESVTVTADIDGRDPQDALLIGAKQGLAVLDRKTGTYEYVSKFGEEKGERIRSNDGVVDPNGRFWLGTMTDFGLGPFQPEGEPFSPVMCRQSPPFS
;
A
#
# COMPACT_ATOMS: atom_id res chain seq x y z
N MET A 1 2.61 -41.21 22.45
CA MET A 1 3.16 -40.14 21.65
C MET A 1 2.69 -38.86 22.30
N ALA A 2 3.60 -38.10 22.93
CA ALA A 2 3.26 -36.85 23.60
C ALA A 2 3.04 -35.79 22.51
N ASP A 3 1.86 -35.24 22.50
CA ASP A 3 1.48 -34.06 21.67
C ASP A 3 2.25 -32.87 22.26
N THR A 4 3.37 -32.52 21.62
CA THR A 4 4.06 -31.26 21.92
C THR A 4 3.28 -30.13 21.27
N ALA A 5 2.23 -29.69 21.96
CA ALA A 5 1.66 -28.39 21.67
C ALA A 5 2.79 -27.35 21.77
N GLN A 6 3.27 -26.84 20.65
CA GLN A 6 4.20 -25.70 20.67
C GLN A 6 3.48 -24.56 21.38
N ASP A 7 4.05 -24.08 22.48
CA ASP A 7 3.60 -22.87 23.15
C ASP A 7 3.74 -21.72 22.14
N LEU A 8 2.61 -21.32 21.55
CA LEU A 8 2.55 -20.18 20.65
C LEU A 8 2.84 -18.91 21.46
N GLN A 9 3.83 -18.15 21.04
CA GLN A 9 4.14 -16.88 21.66
C GLN A 9 2.94 -15.95 21.50
N GLN A 10 2.41 -15.45 22.61
CA GLN A 10 1.28 -14.52 22.62
C GLN A 10 1.79 -13.11 22.89
N TRP A 11 1.30 -12.18 22.10
CA TRP A 11 1.57 -10.75 22.24
C TRP A 11 0.29 -10.03 22.66
N HIS A 12 0.40 -9.16 23.64
CA HIS A 12 -0.72 -8.34 24.10
C HIS A 12 -0.39 -6.87 23.83
N VAL A 13 -1.22 -6.21 23.01
CA VAL A 13 -1.09 -4.79 22.70
C VAL A 13 -2.16 -4.05 23.48
N SER A 14 -1.76 -3.22 24.44
CA SER A 14 -2.68 -2.45 25.30
C SER A 14 -2.99 -1.08 24.72
N GLU A 15 -2.04 -0.49 23.96
CA GLU A 15 -2.17 0.84 23.38
C GLU A 15 -1.62 0.85 21.94
N PRO A 16 -2.18 1.67 21.03
CA PRO A 16 -1.64 1.81 19.69
C PRO A 16 -0.24 2.46 19.76
N TYR A 17 0.69 1.98 18.95
CA TYR A 17 2.00 2.62 18.78
C TYR A 17 1.88 4.04 18.21
N LEU A 18 0.89 4.26 17.36
CA LEU A 18 0.68 5.50 16.63
C LEU A 18 -0.81 5.79 16.47
N GLU A 19 -1.26 6.92 16.97
CA GLU A 19 -2.65 7.37 16.83
C GLU A 19 -2.81 8.28 15.60
N THR A 20 -3.02 7.69 14.45
CA THR A 20 -3.22 8.42 13.18
C THR A 20 -4.67 8.80 12.91
N HIS A 21 -5.59 8.14 13.61
CA HIS A 21 -7.04 8.28 13.36
C HIS A 21 -7.42 8.06 11.90
N CYS A 22 -6.76 7.09 11.22
CA CYS A 22 -7.08 6.74 9.85
C CYS A 22 -8.57 6.40 9.70
N SER A 23 -9.18 6.86 8.60
CA SER A 23 -10.52 6.45 8.22
C SER A 23 -10.54 5.04 7.62
N LEU A 24 -9.49 4.70 6.86
CA LEU A 24 -9.23 3.35 6.35
C LEU A 24 -7.72 3.17 6.18
N GLY A 25 -7.05 2.75 7.27
CA GLY A 25 -5.61 2.46 7.27
C GLY A 25 -5.33 1.08 6.69
N GLU A 26 -4.50 1.02 5.64
CA GLU A 26 -4.22 -0.21 4.89
C GLU A 26 -2.76 -0.28 4.43
N GLY A 27 -2.36 -1.46 3.91
CA GLY A 27 -1.09 -1.69 3.24
C GLY A 27 0.17 -1.34 4.05
N PRO A 28 0.29 -1.75 5.32
CA PRO A 28 1.50 -1.48 6.09
C PRO A 28 2.69 -2.21 5.46
N PHE A 29 3.80 -1.48 5.28
CA PHE A 29 5.02 -2.01 4.72
C PHE A 29 6.23 -1.51 5.50
N TYR A 30 7.07 -2.45 5.96
CA TYR A 30 8.31 -2.13 6.64
C TYR A 30 9.46 -1.99 5.65
N GLU A 31 10.19 -0.88 5.72
CA GLU A 31 11.39 -0.58 4.94
C GLU A 31 12.65 -0.83 5.78
N PRO A 32 13.31 -2.00 5.66
CA PRO A 32 14.41 -2.37 6.55
C PRO A 32 15.65 -1.48 6.40
N ALA A 33 15.90 -0.94 5.21
CA ALA A 33 17.08 -0.09 4.96
C ALA A 33 17.07 1.22 5.76
N THR A 34 15.91 1.71 6.15
CA THR A 34 15.72 2.99 6.84
C THR A 34 15.02 2.85 8.18
N ASP A 35 14.68 1.63 8.58
CA ASP A 35 13.88 1.33 9.77
C ASP A 35 12.60 2.18 9.82
N THR A 36 11.88 2.20 8.71
CA THR A 36 10.64 2.96 8.57
C THR A 36 9.45 2.05 8.27
N LEU A 37 8.26 2.47 8.73
CA LEU A 37 6.99 1.88 8.37
C LEU A 37 6.23 2.87 7.50
N ARG A 38 5.71 2.41 6.36
CA ARG A 38 4.77 3.18 5.53
C ARG A 38 3.42 2.47 5.48
N PHE A 39 2.35 3.24 5.36
CA PHE A 39 0.97 2.74 5.22
C PHE A 39 0.08 3.84 4.63
N VAL A 40 -1.07 3.46 4.10
CA VAL A 40 -2.00 4.40 3.47
C VAL A 40 -3.23 4.63 4.34
N ASP A 41 -3.88 5.80 4.19
CA ASP A 41 -5.29 6.01 4.53
C ASP A 41 -6.04 6.24 3.22
N ILE A 42 -6.76 5.23 2.77
CA ILE A 42 -7.42 5.22 1.46
C ILE A 42 -8.48 6.32 1.37
N ILE A 43 -9.29 6.47 2.43
CA ILE A 43 -10.40 7.44 2.45
C ILE A 43 -9.87 8.87 2.58
N LYS A 44 -8.87 9.09 3.42
CA LYS A 44 -8.22 10.41 3.55
C LYS A 44 -7.24 10.71 2.43
N GLN A 45 -6.98 9.75 1.53
CA GLN A 45 -6.08 9.93 0.38
C GLN A 45 -4.65 10.29 0.83
N GLN A 46 -4.12 9.52 1.78
CA GLN A 46 -2.84 9.82 2.42
C GLN A 46 -1.88 8.63 2.37
N LEU A 47 -0.60 8.92 2.25
CA LEU A 47 0.50 7.99 2.53
C LEU A 47 1.25 8.51 3.75
N HIS A 48 1.34 7.66 4.75
CA HIS A 48 2.07 7.91 5.99
C HIS A 48 3.40 7.17 5.99
N THR A 49 4.43 7.80 6.56
CA THR A 49 5.73 7.17 6.83
C THR A 49 6.18 7.57 8.22
N VAL A 50 6.63 6.61 9.02
CA VAL A 50 7.14 6.84 10.38
C VAL A 50 8.46 6.10 10.56
N SER A 51 9.47 6.76 11.13
CA SER A 51 10.71 6.09 11.55
C SER A 51 10.46 5.35 12.86
N LEU A 52 10.77 4.05 12.87
CA LEU A 52 10.65 3.26 14.11
C LEU A 52 11.76 3.60 15.10
N THR A 53 12.92 4.04 14.60
CA THR A 53 14.03 4.54 15.44
C THR A 53 13.71 5.87 16.10
N GLU A 54 13.17 6.84 15.34
CA GLU A 54 12.85 8.19 15.86
C GLU A 54 11.50 8.24 16.60
N GLY A 55 10.65 7.23 16.40
CA GLY A 55 9.37 7.07 17.05
C GLY A 55 8.22 7.87 16.44
N PRO A 56 7.06 7.89 17.12
CA PRO A 56 5.80 8.44 16.59
C PRO A 56 5.86 9.89 16.11
N SER A 57 6.72 10.72 16.73
CA SER A 57 6.88 12.14 16.35
C SER A 57 7.50 12.36 14.97
N SER A 58 8.10 11.32 14.37
CA SER A 58 8.67 11.34 13.02
C SER A 58 7.64 11.15 11.91
N LEU A 59 6.35 10.99 12.25
CA LEU A 59 5.30 10.76 11.27
C LEU A 59 5.28 11.85 10.20
N LYS A 60 5.40 11.44 8.94
CA LYS A 60 5.24 12.27 7.75
C LYS A 60 4.04 11.80 6.97
N THR A 61 3.32 12.75 6.38
CA THR A 61 2.11 12.47 5.59
C THR A 61 2.21 13.18 4.24
N LEU A 62 2.04 12.41 3.17
CA LEU A 62 1.79 12.94 1.83
C LEU A 62 0.29 12.92 1.58
N GLN A 63 -0.26 14.06 1.13
CA GLN A 63 -1.67 14.22 0.76
C GLN A 63 -1.81 14.13 -0.76
N PHE A 64 -2.78 13.36 -1.23
CA PHE A 64 -3.10 13.22 -2.65
C PHE A 64 -4.48 13.81 -2.97
N SER A 65 -4.77 13.95 -4.27
CA SER A 65 -6.08 14.41 -4.77
C SER A 65 -7.07 13.26 -4.98
N GLU A 66 -6.59 12.01 -4.91
CA GLU A 66 -7.40 10.80 -5.05
C GLU A 66 -6.85 9.69 -4.17
N SER A 67 -7.58 8.57 -4.06
CA SER A 67 -7.19 7.44 -3.21
C SER A 67 -5.88 6.80 -3.68
N VAL A 68 -4.99 6.54 -2.72
CA VAL A 68 -3.84 5.64 -2.84
C VAL A 68 -4.12 4.46 -1.92
N THR A 69 -4.00 3.24 -2.43
CA THR A 69 -4.54 2.06 -1.78
C THR A 69 -3.49 1.05 -1.33
N VAL A 70 -2.37 1.01 -2.02
CA VAL A 70 -1.26 0.11 -1.75
C VAL A 70 0.03 0.66 -2.33
N THR A 71 1.17 0.25 -1.76
CA THR A 71 2.50 0.65 -2.24
C THR A 71 3.38 -0.56 -2.47
N ALA A 72 4.32 -0.46 -3.43
CA ALA A 72 5.38 -1.44 -3.63
C ALA A 72 6.69 -0.75 -4.01
N ASP A 73 7.81 -1.43 -3.73
CA ASP A 73 9.13 -0.99 -4.17
C ASP A 73 9.30 -1.26 -5.68
N ILE A 74 10.12 -0.44 -6.34
CA ILE A 74 10.45 -0.58 -7.76
C ILE A 74 11.88 -1.08 -7.87
N ASP A 75 12.09 -2.19 -8.58
CA ASP A 75 13.43 -2.74 -8.79
C ASP A 75 14.38 -1.71 -9.41
N GLY A 76 15.58 -1.58 -8.83
CA GLY A 76 16.60 -0.63 -9.28
C GLY A 76 16.33 0.84 -8.91
N ARG A 77 15.30 1.14 -8.10
CA ARG A 77 15.05 2.48 -7.56
C ARG A 77 15.16 2.49 -6.05
N ASP A 78 15.64 3.62 -5.51
CA ASP A 78 15.60 3.82 -4.07
C ASP A 78 14.14 4.02 -3.61
N PRO A 79 13.62 3.19 -2.69
CA PRO A 79 12.27 3.34 -2.16
C PRO A 79 12.03 4.69 -1.46
N GLN A 80 13.10 5.37 -1.02
CA GLN A 80 12.98 6.72 -0.45
C GLN A 80 12.70 7.79 -1.51
N ASP A 81 13.02 7.52 -2.78
CA ASP A 81 12.81 8.43 -3.89
C ASP A 81 11.51 8.12 -4.64
N ALA A 82 11.25 6.85 -4.94
CA ALA A 82 10.10 6.47 -5.77
C ALA A 82 9.46 5.15 -5.33
N LEU A 83 8.13 5.11 -5.42
CA LEU A 83 7.31 3.91 -5.18
C LEU A 83 6.38 3.64 -6.34
N LEU A 84 6.03 2.39 -6.54
CA LEU A 84 4.84 2.03 -7.25
C LEU A 84 3.64 2.15 -6.31
N ILE A 85 2.56 2.74 -6.76
CA ILE A 85 1.33 2.90 -5.99
C ILE A 85 0.12 2.40 -6.76
N GLY A 86 -0.81 1.77 -6.06
CA GLY A 86 -2.17 1.62 -6.54
C GLY A 86 -2.91 2.94 -6.31
N ALA A 87 -3.06 3.73 -7.36
CA ALA A 87 -3.87 4.95 -7.35
C ALA A 87 -5.31 4.64 -7.80
N LYS A 88 -6.24 5.55 -7.61
CA LYS A 88 -7.67 5.33 -7.87
C LYS A 88 -7.94 4.59 -9.18
N GLN A 89 -7.35 5.02 -10.28
CA GLN A 89 -7.65 4.51 -11.63
C GLN A 89 -6.63 3.49 -12.18
N GLY A 90 -5.66 3.04 -11.38
CA GLY A 90 -4.65 2.10 -11.85
C GLY A 90 -3.34 2.17 -11.10
N LEU A 91 -2.26 1.82 -11.78
CA LEU A 91 -0.90 1.86 -11.26
C LEU A 91 -0.20 3.16 -11.64
N ALA A 92 0.51 3.73 -10.69
CA ALA A 92 1.28 4.96 -10.88
C ALA A 92 2.64 4.88 -10.20
N VAL A 93 3.60 5.65 -10.67
CA VAL A 93 4.89 5.86 -10.02
C VAL A 93 4.83 7.17 -9.26
N LEU A 94 5.02 7.08 -7.95
CA LEU A 94 5.08 8.20 -7.01
C LEU A 94 6.51 8.70 -6.87
N ASP A 95 6.74 9.99 -7.04
CA ASP A 95 7.93 10.69 -6.51
C ASP A 95 7.64 11.08 -5.05
N ARG A 96 8.36 10.47 -4.12
CA ARG A 96 8.16 10.69 -2.68
C ARG A 96 8.62 12.07 -2.20
N LYS A 97 9.54 12.73 -2.94
CA LYS A 97 10.05 14.05 -2.58
C LYS A 97 9.06 15.16 -2.88
N THR A 98 8.41 15.03 -4.03
CA THR A 98 7.43 16.03 -4.50
C THR A 98 6.00 15.68 -4.11
N GLY A 99 5.70 14.40 -3.87
CA GLY A 99 4.34 13.89 -3.68
C GLY A 99 3.52 13.81 -4.96
N THR A 100 4.17 14.03 -6.13
CA THR A 100 3.52 13.89 -7.44
C THR A 100 3.63 12.46 -7.94
N TYR A 101 2.69 12.04 -8.79
CA TYR A 101 2.73 10.71 -9.38
C TYR A 101 2.25 10.74 -10.83
N GLU A 102 2.71 9.75 -11.60
CA GLU A 102 2.34 9.55 -12.99
C GLU A 102 1.80 8.13 -13.19
N TYR A 103 0.64 8.01 -13.83
CA TYR A 103 0.07 6.72 -14.17
C TYR A 103 0.94 6.00 -15.19
N VAL A 104 1.31 4.75 -14.88
CA VAL A 104 2.00 3.85 -15.81
C VAL A 104 1.02 2.90 -16.48
N SER A 105 -0.13 2.65 -15.86
CA SER A 105 -1.22 1.87 -16.43
C SER A 105 -2.53 2.23 -15.74
N LYS A 106 -3.60 2.39 -16.53
CA LYS A 106 -4.95 2.65 -16.02
C LYS A 106 -5.87 1.48 -16.32
N PHE A 107 -6.89 1.34 -15.50
CA PHE A 107 -8.03 0.47 -15.82
C PHE A 107 -8.69 0.98 -17.11
N GLY A 108 -9.38 0.06 -17.85
CA GLY A 108 -10.10 0.47 -19.05
C GLY A 108 -11.17 1.53 -18.77
N GLU A 109 -11.45 2.38 -19.75
CA GLU A 109 -12.47 3.44 -19.64
C GLU A 109 -13.87 2.88 -19.32
N GLU A 110 -14.13 1.62 -19.67
CA GLU A 110 -15.37 0.91 -19.36
C GLU A 110 -15.61 0.74 -17.85
N LYS A 111 -14.55 0.80 -17.04
CA LYS A 111 -14.65 0.75 -15.57
C LYS A 111 -15.20 2.07 -14.99
N GLY A 112 -15.02 3.17 -15.71
CA GLY A 112 -15.49 4.50 -15.33
C GLY A 112 -14.94 4.97 -13.97
N GLU A 113 -15.56 6.00 -13.42
CA GLU A 113 -15.20 6.54 -12.10
C GLU A 113 -15.68 5.67 -10.94
N ARG A 114 -16.54 4.70 -11.23
CA ARG A 114 -17.19 3.85 -10.25
C ARG A 114 -16.23 2.85 -9.60
N ILE A 115 -15.18 2.46 -10.30
CA ILE A 115 -14.19 1.48 -9.84
C ILE A 115 -12.93 2.20 -9.35
N ARG A 116 -12.39 1.72 -8.24
CA ARG A 116 -11.09 2.11 -7.73
C ARG A 116 -10.18 0.90 -7.51
N SER A 117 -8.89 1.14 -7.42
CA SER A 117 -7.96 0.15 -6.85
C SER A 117 -8.33 -0.16 -5.40
N ASN A 118 -7.94 -1.33 -4.91
CA ASN A 118 -8.13 -1.73 -3.52
C ASN A 118 -6.78 -2.16 -2.92
N ASP A 119 -6.55 -3.42 -2.77
CA ASP A 119 -5.31 -3.98 -2.25
C ASP A 119 -4.48 -4.57 -3.39
N GLY A 120 -3.20 -4.86 -3.14
CA GLY A 120 -2.31 -5.43 -4.12
C GLY A 120 -1.09 -6.11 -3.51
N VAL A 121 -0.44 -6.93 -4.31
CA VAL A 121 0.73 -7.71 -3.88
C VAL A 121 1.68 -7.93 -5.05
N VAL A 122 2.98 -8.01 -4.76
CA VAL A 122 3.98 -8.44 -5.74
C VAL A 122 4.16 -9.95 -5.63
N ASP A 123 4.01 -10.66 -6.74
CA ASP A 123 4.24 -12.10 -6.79
C ASP A 123 5.76 -12.45 -6.80
N PRO A 124 6.13 -13.73 -6.59
CA PRO A 124 7.54 -14.14 -6.59
C PRO A 124 8.29 -13.89 -7.92
N ASN A 125 7.57 -13.61 -9.01
CA ASN A 125 8.15 -13.29 -10.32
C ASN A 125 8.30 -11.76 -10.52
N GLY A 126 7.97 -10.96 -9.51
CA GLY A 126 8.05 -9.51 -9.56
C GLY A 126 6.87 -8.85 -10.30
N ARG A 127 5.73 -9.54 -10.46
CA ARG A 127 4.53 -8.94 -11.02
C ARG A 127 3.69 -8.34 -9.92
N PHE A 128 3.28 -7.11 -10.11
CA PHE A 128 2.35 -6.47 -9.20
C PHE A 128 0.90 -6.79 -9.60
N TRP A 129 0.16 -7.36 -8.67
CA TRP A 129 -1.26 -7.66 -8.80
C TRP A 129 -2.05 -6.63 -8.00
N LEU A 130 -3.04 -6.02 -8.62
CA LEU A 130 -3.87 -4.99 -8.01
C LEU A 130 -5.33 -5.42 -8.10
N GLY A 131 -6.01 -5.49 -6.98
CA GLY A 131 -7.44 -5.71 -6.90
C GLY A 131 -8.22 -4.42 -7.15
N THR A 132 -9.41 -4.54 -7.73
CA THR A 132 -10.33 -3.43 -7.91
C THR A 132 -11.64 -3.65 -7.19
N MET A 133 -12.36 -2.58 -6.87
CA MET A 133 -13.69 -2.64 -6.27
C MET A 133 -14.49 -1.38 -6.58
N THR A 134 -15.80 -1.42 -6.27
CA THR A 134 -16.66 -0.22 -6.29
C THR A 134 -16.09 0.85 -5.36
N ASP A 135 -15.97 2.08 -5.82
CA ASP A 135 -15.48 3.20 -5.03
C ASP A 135 -16.53 3.67 -4.00
N PHE A 136 -16.04 4.24 -2.91
CA PHE A 136 -16.88 4.75 -1.83
C PHE A 136 -17.75 5.93 -2.30
N GLY A 137 -19.01 5.95 -1.83
CA GLY A 137 -19.93 7.06 -2.12
C GLY A 137 -20.51 7.08 -3.53
N LEU A 138 -20.13 6.13 -4.41
CA LEU A 138 -20.64 6.05 -5.79
C LEU A 138 -21.79 5.04 -5.95
N GLY A 139 -22.45 4.68 -4.86
CA GLY A 139 -23.57 3.77 -4.81
C GLY A 139 -23.25 2.48 -4.03
N PRO A 140 -24.17 1.50 -4.04
CA PRO A 140 -23.96 0.24 -3.32
C PRO A 140 -22.81 -0.55 -3.94
N PHE A 141 -22.05 -1.28 -3.11
CA PHE A 141 -21.03 -2.21 -3.59
C PHE A 141 -21.66 -3.28 -4.48
N GLN A 142 -20.96 -3.59 -5.58
CA GLN A 142 -21.35 -4.59 -6.56
C GLN A 142 -20.21 -5.59 -6.74
N PRO A 143 -20.46 -6.82 -7.17
CA PRO A 143 -19.45 -7.83 -7.49
C PRO A 143 -18.77 -7.53 -8.85
N GLU A 144 -18.18 -6.35 -8.99
CA GLU A 144 -17.56 -5.82 -10.21
C GLU A 144 -16.04 -5.66 -10.08
N GLY A 145 -15.48 -6.06 -8.94
CA GLY A 145 -14.05 -6.07 -8.70
C GLY A 145 -13.35 -7.16 -9.53
N GLU A 146 -12.17 -6.84 -10.06
CA GLU A 146 -11.33 -7.75 -10.83
C GLU A 146 -9.86 -7.61 -10.44
N PRO A 147 -9.05 -8.67 -10.57
CA PRO A 147 -7.61 -8.55 -10.50
C PRO A 147 -7.07 -7.87 -11.77
N PHE A 148 -6.11 -6.98 -11.57
CA PHE A 148 -5.44 -6.24 -12.63
C PHE A 148 -3.92 -6.40 -12.48
N SER A 149 -3.22 -6.86 -13.51
CA SER A 149 -1.77 -7.01 -13.49
C SER A 149 -1.14 -6.56 -14.82
N PRO A 150 -0.77 -5.29 -14.93
CA PRO A 150 -0.18 -4.79 -16.17
C PRO A 150 1.35 -4.65 -16.14
N VAL A 151 2.01 -4.78 -14.98
CA VAL A 151 3.42 -4.34 -14.85
C VAL A 151 4.26 -5.39 -14.14
N MET A 152 5.44 -5.68 -14.73
CA MET A 152 6.51 -6.40 -14.02
C MET A 152 7.27 -5.41 -13.14
N CYS A 153 7.08 -5.51 -11.83
CA CYS A 153 7.94 -4.91 -10.84
C CYS A 153 8.74 -6.04 -10.19
N ARG A 154 10.04 -5.98 -10.19
CA ARG A 154 10.83 -6.93 -9.41
C ARG A 154 10.99 -6.34 -8.02
N GLN A 155 10.47 -7.01 -7.00
CA GLN A 155 10.95 -6.80 -5.64
C GLN A 155 12.28 -7.55 -5.50
N SER A 156 13.26 -6.90 -4.90
CA SER A 156 14.41 -7.63 -4.39
C SER A 156 13.93 -8.60 -3.31
N PRO A 157 14.39 -9.86 -3.29
CA PRO A 157 13.97 -10.81 -2.26
C PRO A 157 14.30 -10.26 -0.87
N PRO A 158 13.41 -10.39 0.09
CA PRO A 158 13.54 -9.75 1.40
C PRO A 158 14.67 -10.30 2.28
N PHE A 159 15.40 -11.35 1.88
CA PHE A 159 16.52 -11.91 2.66
C PHE A 159 17.48 -12.66 1.73
N SER A 160 18.72 -12.23 1.67
CA SER A 160 19.90 -13.04 1.32
C SER A 160 20.72 -13.29 2.58
#